data_ab0af0eaea57645ab078d4890ddd2e14
#
_entry.id   ab0af0eaea57645ab078d4890ddd2e14
#
_cell.length_a   1.000
_cell.length_b   1.000
_cell.length_c   1.000
_cell.angle_alpha   90.00
_cell.angle_beta   90.00
_cell.angle_gamma   90.00
#
_symmetry.space_group_name_H-M   'P 1'
#
loop_
_entity.id
_entity.type
_entity.pdbx_description
1 polymer ?
#
loop_
_entity_poly.entity_id
_entity_poly.type
_entity_poly.pdbx_seq_one_letter_code
_entity_poly.pdbx_strand_id
1 'polypeptide(L)'
;MKILQVGLGNNPGGMEAFVMNYFRELARQGVSFDFVSMYGTIAYEKEILELGGRVFYVPNVKKDYFGYVKAFRELLDRERYDVVHVNMLSAANIVPLRLAKQAGVRKVIAHSHNASAPGIVRKLMDGVNRPRLSLYADQKFACSEKAGRWLFGDKAYELGQVTLVANAIQTEKYGFSEDNRREIREKLGISLDALVVGHVGRFQVQKNHEAIIRIFREIHLKEPDARLCLIGDGELKEQIQEQAKKAGILDKIIFTGVCPDVERYLSAMDVFLFPSLFEGLPFTLLEAQANGLPCVISDQITGEAVLSQENVTKVSLTESPQEWAKSVFKMNEAGRIDGEEAARRLAAAGFDIHEEAQKLLALYDR
;
A
#
# COMPACT_ATOMS: atom_id res chain seq x y z
N MET A 1 22.63 14.38 -3.56
CA MET A 1 22.05 13.36 -4.48
C MET A 1 20.69 13.85 -4.92
N LYS A 2 20.39 13.76 -6.22
CA LYS A 2 19.14 14.20 -6.83
C LYS A 2 18.44 13.03 -7.51
N ILE A 3 17.22 12.74 -7.10
CA ILE A 3 16.47 11.54 -7.48
C ILE A 3 15.20 11.95 -8.23
N LEU A 4 14.92 11.32 -9.38
CA LEU A 4 13.65 11.42 -10.08
C LEU A 4 12.80 10.20 -9.80
N GLN A 5 11.62 10.41 -9.18
CA GLN A 5 10.58 9.40 -9.00
C GLN A 5 9.62 9.39 -10.20
N VAL A 6 9.41 8.23 -10.79
CA VAL A 6 8.55 8.03 -11.95
C VAL A 6 7.50 6.97 -11.63
N GLY A 7 6.27 7.15 -12.09
CA GLY A 7 5.25 6.11 -12.03
C GLY A 7 4.05 6.42 -11.13
N LEU A 8 4.13 7.47 -10.28
CA LEU A 8 3.02 7.84 -9.41
C LEU A 8 1.79 8.25 -10.22
N GLY A 9 0.63 7.76 -9.76
CA GLY A 9 -0.67 8.12 -10.28
C GLY A 9 -1.26 9.39 -9.64
N ASN A 10 -2.50 9.68 -9.99
CA ASN A 10 -3.26 10.82 -9.46
C ASN A 10 -4.06 10.50 -8.19
N ASN A 11 -4.14 9.24 -7.81
CA ASN A 11 -4.86 8.80 -6.60
C ASN A 11 -3.92 8.07 -5.65
N PRO A 12 -4.06 8.27 -4.34
CA PRO A 12 -3.31 7.52 -3.34
C PRO A 12 -3.53 6.01 -3.48
N GLY A 13 -2.45 5.26 -3.39
CA GLY A 13 -2.42 3.80 -3.43
C GLY A 13 -1.16 3.25 -2.76
N GLY A 14 -0.96 1.93 -2.78
CA GLY A 14 0.19 1.31 -2.11
C GLY A 14 1.54 1.76 -2.67
N MET A 15 1.65 1.94 -3.99
CA MET A 15 2.88 2.43 -4.62
C MET A 15 3.17 3.88 -4.25
N GLU A 16 2.14 4.73 -4.25
CA GLU A 16 2.25 6.13 -3.85
C GLU A 16 2.61 6.24 -2.37
N ALA A 17 2.02 5.43 -1.49
CA ALA A 17 2.34 5.36 -0.07
C ALA A 17 3.80 4.93 0.16
N PHE A 18 4.29 3.91 -0.57
CA PHE A 18 5.70 3.52 -0.56
C PHE A 18 6.61 4.71 -0.85
N VAL A 19 6.41 5.36 -2.00
CA VAL A 19 7.27 6.48 -2.41
C VAL A 19 7.23 7.62 -1.39
N MET A 20 6.04 7.96 -0.87
CA MET A 20 5.90 9.04 0.09
C MET A 20 6.53 8.72 1.45
N ASN A 21 6.43 7.48 1.95
CA ASN A 21 7.07 7.11 3.21
C ASN A 21 8.58 7.29 3.14
N TYR A 22 9.22 6.78 2.08
CA TYR A 22 10.65 6.96 1.87
C TYR A 22 11.03 8.43 1.57
N PHE A 23 10.21 9.15 0.82
CA PHE A 23 10.46 10.56 0.54
C PHE A 23 10.43 11.41 1.81
N ARG A 24 9.41 11.25 2.67
CA ARG A 24 9.30 11.98 3.95
C ARG A 24 10.56 11.81 4.80
N GLU A 25 11.09 10.60 4.85
CA GLU A 25 12.25 10.27 5.66
C GLU A 25 13.56 10.81 5.04
N LEU A 26 13.77 10.57 3.76
CA LEU A 26 15.01 10.96 3.08
C LEU A 26 15.11 12.47 2.79
N ALA A 27 13.98 13.16 2.58
CA ALA A 27 13.96 14.61 2.40
C ALA A 27 14.47 15.34 3.65
N ARG A 28 14.14 14.83 4.86
CA ARG A 28 14.67 15.38 6.13
C ARG A 28 16.18 15.26 6.25
N GLN A 29 16.80 14.34 5.51
CA GLN A 29 18.22 14.10 5.47
C GLN A 29 18.92 14.86 4.32
N GLY A 30 18.21 15.76 3.64
CA GLY A 30 18.75 16.61 2.58
C GLY A 30 18.86 15.93 1.22
N VAL A 31 18.22 14.79 1.00
CA VAL A 31 18.13 14.15 -0.33
C VAL A 31 17.09 14.89 -1.16
N SER A 32 17.45 15.32 -2.37
CA SER A 32 16.55 16.04 -3.27
C SER A 32 15.74 15.08 -4.12
N PHE A 33 14.42 15.25 -4.11
CA PHE A 33 13.48 14.46 -4.90
C PHE A 33 12.69 15.32 -5.86
N ASP A 34 12.60 14.86 -7.10
CA ASP A 34 11.69 15.35 -8.11
C ASP A 34 10.74 14.22 -8.53
N PHE A 35 9.56 14.61 -8.96
CA PHE A 35 8.50 13.67 -9.36
C PHE A 35 8.03 14.01 -10.78
N VAL A 36 7.73 12.97 -11.58
CA VAL A 36 7.14 13.17 -12.89
C VAL A 36 5.81 12.45 -13.02
N SER A 37 4.79 13.16 -13.47
CA SER A 37 3.46 12.63 -13.73
C SER A 37 3.04 12.86 -15.18
N MET A 38 2.28 11.90 -15.74
CA MET A 38 1.66 11.99 -17.07
C MET A 38 0.14 12.16 -16.98
N TYR A 39 -0.39 12.49 -15.79
CA TYR A 39 -1.84 12.54 -15.53
C TYR A 39 -2.39 13.96 -15.32
N GLY A 40 -1.55 15.00 -15.39
CA GLY A 40 -1.95 16.38 -15.13
C GLY A 40 -2.11 16.73 -13.64
N THR A 41 -2.17 15.73 -12.78
CA THR A 41 -2.12 15.80 -11.32
C THR A 41 -1.29 14.65 -10.80
N ILE A 42 -0.87 14.71 -9.53
CA ILE A 42 -0.16 13.63 -8.85
C ILE A 42 -0.72 13.47 -7.43
N ALA A 43 -0.78 12.23 -6.94
CA ALA A 43 -1.13 11.98 -5.55
C ALA A 43 -0.13 12.68 -4.62
N TYR A 44 -0.64 13.21 -3.51
CA TYR A 44 0.17 13.92 -2.49
C TYR A 44 0.91 15.18 -2.99
N GLU A 45 0.50 15.80 -4.10
CA GLU A 45 1.22 16.95 -4.70
C GLU A 45 1.50 18.07 -3.70
N LYS A 46 0.49 18.46 -2.92
CA LYS A 46 0.64 19.51 -1.89
C LYS A 46 1.76 19.16 -0.92
N GLU A 47 1.75 17.95 -0.39
CA GLU A 47 2.76 17.48 0.57
C GLU A 47 4.15 17.35 -0.07
N ILE A 48 4.23 16.89 -1.32
CA ILE A 48 5.49 16.85 -2.08
C ILE A 48 6.13 18.23 -2.13
N LEU A 49 5.35 19.28 -2.45
CA LEU A 49 5.82 20.64 -2.54
C LEU A 49 6.21 21.22 -1.16
N GLU A 50 5.43 20.94 -0.12
CA GLU A 50 5.70 21.36 1.26
C GLU A 50 7.01 20.75 1.81
N LEU A 51 7.36 19.54 1.39
CA LEU A 51 8.61 18.86 1.75
C LEU A 51 9.80 19.24 0.84
N GLY A 52 9.63 20.23 -0.06
CA GLY A 52 10.68 20.71 -0.94
C GLY A 52 10.91 19.89 -2.20
N GLY A 53 10.06 18.92 -2.49
CA GLY A 53 10.05 18.19 -3.76
C GLY A 53 9.47 19.05 -4.88
N ARG A 54 9.79 18.71 -6.14
CA ARG A 54 9.23 19.38 -7.33
C ARG A 54 8.46 18.37 -8.18
N VAL A 55 7.39 18.84 -8.83
CA VAL A 55 6.57 18.02 -9.71
C VAL A 55 6.67 18.53 -11.14
N PHE A 56 6.94 17.62 -12.07
CA PHE A 56 7.00 17.92 -13.50
C PHE A 56 5.89 17.11 -14.24
N TYR A 57 5.20 17.78 -15.12
CA TYR A 57 4.14 17.18 -15.92
C TYR A 57 4.62 16.95 -17.36
N VAL A 58 4.43 15.73 -17.85
CA VAL A 58 4.74 15.34 -19.22
C VAL A 58 3.48 14.83 -19.92
N PRO A 59 3.39 14.88 -21.26
CA PRO A 59 2.27 14.32 -21.99
C PRO A 59 2.02 12.85 -21.63
N ASN A 60 0.77 12.40 -21.73
CA ASN A 60 0.46 10.99 -21.46
C ASN A 60 1.01 10.11 -22.60
N VAL A 61 1.87 9.14 -22.25
CA VAL A 61 2.57 8.27 -23.21
C VAL A 61 1.63 7.49 -24.15
N LYS A 62 0.38 7.21 -23.73
CA LYS A 62 -0.60 6.50 -24.56
C LYS A 62 -1.29 7.44 -25.55
N LYS A 63 -1.38 8.73 -25.23
CA LYS A 63 -2.05 9.74 -26.06
C LYS A 63 -1.10 10.44 -27.00
N ASP A 64 0.10 10.77 -26.51
CA ASP A 64 1.15 11.46 -27.25
C ASP A 64 2.52 10.89 -26.90
N TYR A 65 2.90 9.83 -27.60
CA TYR A 65 4.19 9.16 -27.41
C TYR A 65 5.39 10.07 -27.71
N PHE A 66 5.32 10.83 -28.80
CA PHE A 66 6.45 11.67 -29.24
C PHE A 66 6.62 12.89 -28.30
N GLY A 67 5.52 13.52 -27.91
CA GLY A 67 5.54 14.59 -26.92
C GLY A 67 6.06 14.10 -25.57
N TYR A 68 5.64 12.91 -25.11
CA TYR A 68 6.17 12.30 -23.90
C TYR A 68 7.69 12.11 -23.96
N VAL A 69 8.18 11.48 -25.05
CA VAL A 69 9.63 11.22 -25.23
C VAL A 69 10.43 12.51 -25.26
N LYS A 70 9.94 13.55 -25.96
CA LYS A 70 10.58 14.85 -26.04
C LYS A 70 10.66 15.53 -24.66
N ALA A 71 9.51 15.66 -23.99
CA ALA A 71 9.44 16.34 -22.70
C ALA A 71 10.26 15.63 -21.61
N PHE A 72 10.25 14.29 -21.61
CA PHE A 72 11.01 13.51 -20.64
C PHE A 72 12.53 13.63 -20.88
N ARG A 73 13.00 13.65 -22.13
CA ARG A 73 14.43 13.90 -22.47
C ARG A 73 14.84 15.30 -22.03
N GLU A 74 14.07 16.32 -22.40
CA GLU A 74 14.34 17.71 -22.00
C GLU A 74 14.43 17.84 -20.47
N LEU A 75 13.58 17.14 -19.72
CA LEU A 75 13.65 17.09 -18.26
C LEU A 75 14.96 16.47 -17.77
N LEU A 76 15.35 15.31 -18.30
CA LEU A 76 16.59 14.63 -17.91
C LEU A 76 17.84 15.47 -18.21
N ASP A 77 17.90 16.08 -19.40
CA ASP A 77 19.03 16.91 -19.84
C ASP A 77 19.19 18.18 -19.01
N ARG A 78 18.07 18.82 -18.66
CA ARG A 78 18.05 20.06 -17.90
C ARG A 78 18.40 19.84 -16.42
N GLU A 79 17.80 18.82 -15.80
CA GLU A 79 17.84 18.65 -14.34
C GLU A 79 19.00 17.78 -13.86
N ARG A 80 19.55 16.92 -14.71
CA ARG A 80 20.70 16.02 -14.44
C ARG A 80 20.57 15.25 -13.14
N TYR A 81 19.78 14.17 -13.18
CA TYR A 81 19.54 13.29 -12.02
C TYR A 81 20.67 12.30 -11.80
N ASP A 82 21.01 12.06 -10.53
CA ASP A 82 21.91 10.98 -10.13
C ASP A 82 21.21 9.62 -10.25
N VAL A 83 19.92 9.59 -9.89
CA VAL A 83 19.10 8.38 -9.87
C VAL A 83 17.76 8.64 -10.55
N VAL A 84 17.33 7.74 -11.40
CA VAL A 84 15.95 7.66 -11.90
C VAL A 84 15.32 6.36 -11.39
N HIS A 85 14.35 6.49 -10.49
CA HIS A 85 13.64 5.39 -9.85
C HIS A 85 12.25 5.25 -10.47
N VAL A 86 12.06 4.19 -11.26
CA VAL A 86 10.80 3.92 -11.97
C VAL A 86 9.97 2.91 -11.19
N ASN A 87 8.89 3.37 -10.59
CA ASN A 87 7.92 2.57 -9.87
C ASN A 87 6.95 1.92 -10.86
N MET A 88 6.87 0.59 -10.86
CA MET A 88 6.21 -0.16 -11.92
C MET A 88 5.10 -1.05 -11.36
N LEU A 89 3.89 -0.91 -11.91
CA LEU A 89 2.79 -1.86 -11.71
C LEU A 89 2.77 -2.96 -12.80
N SER A 90 3.60 -2.82 -13.83
CA SER A 90 3.84 -3.81 -14.90
C SER A 90 4.94 -3.30 -15.83
N ALA A 91 5.46 -4.17 -16.71
CA ALA A 91 6.41 -3.79 -17.75
C ALA A 91 5.75 -3.17 -19.01
N ALA A 92 4.47 -2.81 -18.95
CA ALA A 92 3.77 -2.26 -20.11
C ALA A 92 4.37 -0.94 -20.64
N ASN A 93 5.00 -0.15 -19.75
CA ASN A 93 5.72 1.06 -20.12
C ASN A 93 7.14 1.06 -19.55
N ILE A 94 8.12 0.77 -20.39
CA ILE A 94 9.56 0.82 -20.07
C ILE A 94 10.26 2.04 -20.67
N VAL A 95 9.49 2.96 -21.26
CA VAL A 95 10.05 4.17 -21.91
C VAL A 95 10.87 5.02 -20.95
N PRO A 96 10.45 5.29 -19.71
CA PRO A 96 11.26 6.05 -18.74
C PRO A 96 12.64 5.41 -18.48
N LEU A 97 12.68 4.08 -18.27
CA LEU A 97 13.95 3.36 -18.04
C LEU A 97 14.89 3.53 -19.23
N ARG A 98 14.36 3.33 -20.45
CA ARG A 98 15.14 3.46 -21.68
C ARG A 98 15.71 4.88 -21.85
N LEU A 99 14.87 5.91 -21.64
CA LEU A 99 15.27 7.30 -21.80
C LEU A 99 16.31 7.71 -20.75
N ALA A 100 16.14 7.31 -19.49
CA ALA A 100 17.10 7.54 -18.42
C ALA A 100 18.46 6.90 -18.74
N LYS A 101 18.46 5.63 -19.22
CA LYS A 101 19.69 4.94 -19.63
C LYS A 101 20.39 5.62 -20.82
N GLN A 102 19.61 6.07 -21.82
CA GLN A 102 20.13 6.81 -22.97
C GLN A 102 20.69 8.19 -22.61
N ALA A 103 20.12 8.86 -21.58
CA ALA A 103 20.61 10.14 -21.07
C ALA A 103 21.88 10.00 -20.19
N GLY A 104 22.37 8.78 -19.97
CA GLY A 104 23.56 8.53 -19.16
C GLY A 104 23.34 8.77 -17.65
N VAL A 105 22.11 8.65 -17.15
CA VAL A 105 21.83 8.70 -15.71
C VAL A 105 22.66 7.64 -14.99
N ARG A 106 23.34 8.02 -13.91
CA ARG A 106 24.28 7.16 -13.19
C ARG A 106 23.62 5.86 -12.73
N LYS A 107 22.38 5.94 -12.26
CA LYS A 107 21.64 4.79 -11.76
C LYS A 107 20.17 4.82 -12.18
N VAL A 108 19.76 3.79 -12.90
CA VAL A 108 18.38 3.58 -13.35
C VAL A 108 17.80 2.36 -12.66
N ILE A 109 16.70 2.54 -11.93
CA ILE A 109 16.08 1.52 -11.08
C ILE A 109 14.69 1.18 -11.63
N ALA A 110 14.42 -0.12 -11.79
CA ALA A 110 13.09 -0.66 -12.03
C ALA A 110 12.56 -1.27 -10.74
N HIS A 111 11.46 -0.75 -10.19
CA HIS A 111 10.88 -1.21 -8.93
C HIS A 111 9.49 -1.80 -9.13
N SER A 112 9.32 -3.07 -8.80
CA SER A 112 8.05 -3.81 -8.89
C SER A 112 7.19 -3.62 -7.64
N HIS A 113 5.98 -3.07 -7.81
CA HIS A 113 5.01 -2.87 -6.73
C HIS A 113 3.79 -3.78 -6.82
N ASN A 114 3.71 -4.68 -7.80
CA ASN A 114 2.55 -5.52 -8.01
C ASN A 114 2.94 -6.95 -8.37
N ALA A 115 2.09 -7.91 -8.00
CA ALA A 115 2.28 -9.33 -8.29
C ALA A 115 1.39 -9.82 -9.44
N SER A 116 0.63 -8.93 -10.08
CA SER A 116 -0.22 -9.26 -11.23
C SER A 116 -0.61 -7.99 -11.99
N ALA A 117 -0.96 -8.13 -13.27
CA ALA A 117 -1.51 -7.04 -14.06
C ALA A 117 -2.71 -7.55 -14.88
N PRO A 118 -3.92 -7.02 -14.67
CA PRO A 118 -5.09 -7.40 -15.44
C PRO A 118 -5.03 -6.81 -16.86
N GLY A 119 -5.70 -7.48 -17.80
CA GLY A 119 -5.88 -7.03 -19.17
C GLY A 119 -4.93 -7.69 -20.20
N ILE A 120 -5.51 -8.12 -21.32
CA ILE A 120 -4.81 -8.88 -22.39
C ILE A 120 -3.70 -8.04 -23.02
N VAL A 121 -3.98 -6.78 -23.39
CA VAL A 121 -3.01 -5.88 -24.01
C VAL A 121 -1.81 -5.65 -23.09
N ARG A 122 -2.05 -5.46 -21.79
CA ARG A 122 -0.99 -5.29 -20.81
C ARG A 122 -0.13 -6.55 -20.68
N LYS A 123 -0.74 -7.74 -20.66
CA LYS A 123 -0.01 -9.02 -20.63
C LYS A 123 0.88 -9.22 -21.86
N LEU A 124 0.41 -8.85 -23.06
CA LEU A 124 1.22 -8.91 -24.29
C LEU A 124 2.41 -7.96 -24.21
N MET A 125 2.19 -6.71 -23.80
CA MET A 125 3.27 -5.73 -23.63
C MET A 125 4.27 -6.18 -22.57
N ASP A 126 3.79 -6.74 -21.45
CA ASP A 126 4.66 -7.32 -20.42
C ASP A 126 5.54 -8.44 -20.99
N GLY A 127 4.98 -9.36 -21.77
CA GLY A 127 5.74 -10.44 -22.40
C GLY A 127 6.88 -9.94 -23.30
N VAL A 128 6.64 -8.85 -24.03
CA VAL A 128 7.65 -8.22 -24.93
C VAL A 128 8.70 -7.42 -24.13
N ASN A 129 8.28 -6.73 -23.07
CA ASN A 129 9.12 -5.75 -22.41
C ASN A 129 9.91 -6.31 -21.20
N ARG A 130 9.39 -7.33 -20.49
CA ARG A 130 10.10 -7.93 -19.34
C ARG A 130 11.55 -8.37 -19.66
N PRO A 131 11.82 -9.08 -20.78
CA PRO A 131 13.21 -9.44 -21.13
C PRO A 131 14.13 -8.23 -21.34
N ARG A 132 13.54 -7.07 -21.68
CA ARG A 132 14.28 -5.84 -21.96
C ARG A 132 14.57 -5.00 -20.70
N LEU A 133 13.95 -5.30 -19.56
CA LEU A 133 14.18 -4.55 -18.32
C LEU A 133 15.65 -4.56 -17.94
N SER A 134 16.34 -5.69 -18.06
CA SER A 134 17.77 -5.82 -17.76
C SER A 134 18.70 -5.03 -18.69
N LEU A 135 18.20 -4.54 -19.83
CA LEU A 135 18.96 -3.67 -20.74
C LEU A 135 18.99 -2.22 -20.28
N TYR A 136 17.96 -1.80 -19.51
CA TYR A 136 17.74 -0.41 -19.15
C TYR A 136 17.79 -0.12 -17.66
N ALA A 137 17.59 -1.13 -16.81
CA ALA A 137 17.70 -0.99 -15.38
C ALA A 137 19.04 -1.51 -14.85
N ASP A 138 19.77 -0.67 -14.13
CA ASP A 138 21.01 -1.04 -13.43
C ASP A 138 20.70 -1.86 -12.17
N GLN A 139 19.57 -1.55 -11.52
CA GLN A 139 19.10 -2.28 -10.35
C GLN A 139 17.62 -2.64 -10.51
N LYS A 140 17.24 -3.77 -9.93
CA LYS A 140 15.89 -4.31 -9.90
C LYS A 140 15.43 -4.40 -8.48
N PHE A 141 14.40 -3.64 -8.11
CA PHE A 141 13.80 -3.65 -6.78
C PHE A 141 12.41 -4.27 -6.81
N ALA A 142 11.99 -4.83 -5.70
CA ALA A 142 10.63 -5.33 -5.53
C ALA A 142 10.16 -5.15 -4.08
N CYS A 143 8.88 -4.85 -3.88
CA CYS A 143 8.28 -4.72 -2.55
C CYS A 143 8.01 -6.08 -1.86
N SER A 144 8.08 -7.20 -2.60
CA SER A 144 7.93 -8.56 -2.08
C SER A 144 8.56 -9.56 -3.06
N GLU A 145 8.81 -10.79 -2.59
CA GLU A 145 9.26 -11.90 -3.44
C GLU A 145 8.32 -12.12 -4.62
N LYS A 146 7.01 -12.17 -4.35
CA LYS A 146 5.98 -12.38 -5.37
C LYS A 146 6.02 -11.29 -6.45
N ALA A 147 6.20 -10.03 -6.07
CA ALA A 147 6.33 -8.91 -7.01
C ALA A 147 7.62 -8.99 -7.83
N GLY A 148 8.72 -9.40 -7.20
CA GLY A 148 10.01 -9.59 -7.86
C GLY A 148 9.97 -10.70 -8.90
N ARG A 149 9.49 -11.87 -8.53
CA ARG A 149 9.33 -13.02 -9.45
C ARG A 149 8.38 -12.69 -10.61
N TRP A 150 7.28 -12.01 -10.28
CA TRP A 150 6.30 -11.63 -11.30
C TRP A 150 6.87 -10.70 -12.37
N LEU A 151 7.60 -9.64 -11.99
CA LEU A 151 8.10 -8.65 -12.95
C LEU A 151 9.41 -9.08 -13.62
N PHE A 152 10.34 -9.65 -12.87
CA PHE A 152 11.70 -9.93 -13.33
C PHE A 152 11.95 -11.41 -13.65
N GLY A 153 11.04 -12.30 -13.27
CA GLY A 153 11.09 -13.75 -13.46
C GLY A 153 11.82 -14.49 -12.32
N ASP A 154 11.50 -15.78 -12.16
CA ASP A 154 12.04 -16.62 -11.09
C ASP A 154 13.56 -16.71 -11.13
N LYS A 155 14.13 -16.88 -12.33
CA LYS A 155 15.59 -16.98 -12.52
C LYS A 155 16.33 -15.74 -12.01
N ALA A 156 15.83 -14.53 -12.30
CA ALA A 156 16.48 -13.30 -11.84
C ALA A 156 16.41 -13.18 -10.31
N TYR A 157 15.30 -13.59 -9.72
CA TYR A 157 15.11 -13.58 -8.26
C TYR A 157 16.05 -14.61 -7.58
N GLU A 158 16.09 -15.85 -8.05
CA GLU A 158 16.92 -16.94 -7.51
C GLU A 158 18.42 -16.65 -7.61
N LEU A 159 18.83 -15.92 -8.66
CA LEU A 159 20.22 -15.46 -8.82
C LEU A 159 20.57 -14.23 -7.97
N GLY A 160 19.69 -13.77 -7.09
CA GLY A 160 19.93 -12.59 -6.23
C GLY A 160 20.03 -11.27 -7.00
N GLN A 161 19.49 -11.18 -8.21
CA GLN A 161 19.52 -9.98 -9.05
C GLN A 161 18.37 -9.00 -8.74
N VAL A 162 17.49 -9.36 -7.80
CA VAL A 162 16.36 -8.53 -7.36
C VAL A 162 16.55 -8.23 -5.87
N THR A 163 16.64 -6.96 -5.53
CA THR A 163 16.72 -6.49 -4.15
C THR A 163 15.32 -6.24 -3.62
N LEU A 164 14.98 -6.82 -2.48
CA LEU A 164 13.76 -6.50 -1.78
C LEU A 164 13.91 -5.15 -1.07
N VAL A 165 12.95 -4.25 -1.29
CA VAL A 165 12.83 -2.97 -0.60
C VAL A 165 11.43 -2.94 0.03
N ALA A 166 11.39 -3.01 1.34
CA ALA A 166 10.16 -3.24 2.09
C ALA A 166 9.15 -2.08 1.98
N ASN A 167 7.88 -2.40 2.09
CA ASN A 167 6.82 -1.43 2.32
C ASN A 167 6.88 -0.93 3.78
N ALA A 168 7.89 -0.13 4.11
CA ALA A 168 8.13 0.35 5.47
C ALA A 168 7.20 1.49 5.87
N ILE A 169 6.87 1.56 7.15
CA ILE A 169 6.00 2.56 7.76
C ILE A 169 6.68 3.25 8.94
N GLN A 170 6.19 4.42 9.32
CA GLN A 170 6.58 5.09 10.56
C GLN A 170 5.84 4.42 11.72
N THR A 171 6.48 3.46 12.38
CA THR A 171 5.85 2.57 13.36
C THR A 171 5.25 3.34 14.53
N GLU A 172 5.94 4.37 15.02
CA GLU A 172 5.51 5.20 16.15
C GLU A 172 4.19 5.93 15.87
N LYS A 173 3.97 6.31 14.61
CA LYS A 173 2.75 7.01 14.20
C LYS A 173 1.50 6.14 14.43
N TYR A 174 1.62 4.83 14.24
CA TYR A 174 0.49 3.91 14.29
C TYR A 174 0.28 3.27 15.66
N GLY A 175 1.10 3.56 16.66
CA GLY A 175 0.93 3.06 18.02
C GLY A 175 -0.47 3.31 18.57
N PHE A 176 -0.97 2.39 19.40
CA PHE A 176 -2.28 2.54 20.05
C PHE A 176 -2.31 3.75 20.97
N SER A 177 -3.39 4.50 20.92
CA SER A 177 -3.66 5.64 21.79
C SER A 177 -5.08 5.56 22.35
N GLU A 178 -5.19 5.50 23.67
CA GLU A 178 -6.47 5.51 24.37
C GLU A 178 -7.24 6.82 24.15
N ASP A 179 -6.54 7.95 24.06
CA ASP A 179 -7.16 9.24 23.77
C ASP A 179 -7.75 9.26 22.36
N ASN A 180 -7.03 8.78 21.35
CA ASN A 180 -7.55 8.63 20.00
C ASN A 180 -8.76 7.68 19.97
N ARG A 181 -8.73 6.58 20.74
CA ARG A 181 -9.85 5.63 20.86
C ARG A 181 -11.10 6.35 21.35
N ARG A 182 -10.99 7.12 22.44
CA ARG A 182 -12.11 7.86 23.02
C ARG A 182 -12.65 8.93 22.06
N GLU A 183 -11.77 9.77 21.55
CA GLU A 183 -12.15 10.87 20.67
C GLU A 183 -12.84 10.39 19.38
N ILE A 184 -12.29 9.34 18.74
CA ILE A 184 -12.89 8.82 17.49
C ILE A 184 -14.20 8.10 17.79
N ARG A 185 -14.31 7.34 18.88
CA ARG A 185 -15.58 6.69 19.24
C ARG A 185 -16.65 7.71 19.58
N GLU A 186 -16.33 8.76 20.34
CA GLU A 186 -17.24 9.87 20.61
C GLU A 186 -17.69 10.56 19.32
N LYS A 187 -16.76 10.94 18.46
CA LYS A 187 -17.03 11.56 17.15
C LYS A 187 -17.97 10.72 16.27
N LEU A 188 -17.85 9.40 16.34
CA LEU A 188 -18.65 8.46 15.55
C LEU A 188 -19.93 7.98 16.27
N GLY A 189 -20.18 8.41 17.49
CA GLY A 189 -21.33 7.99 18.29
C GLY A 189 -21.28 6.51 18.70
N ILE A 190 -20.08 5.96 18.95
CA ILE A 190 -19.85 4.56 19.32
C ILE A 190 -19.61 4.47 20.83
N SER A 191 -20.31 3.56 21.52
CA SER A 191 -20.02 3.25 22.92
C SER A 191 -18.58 2.72 23.08
N LEU A 192 -17.94 3.05 24.21
CA LEU A 192 -16.60 2.53 24.53
C LEU A 192 -16.58 1.00 24.67
N ASP A 193 -17.68 0.40 25.05
CA ASP A 193 -17.84 -1.05 25.26
C ASP A 193 -18.30 -1.80 24.00
N ALA A 194 -18.71 -1.10 22.95
CA ALA A 194 -19.16 -1.73 21.71
C ALA A 194 -18.00 -2.37 20.94
N LEU A 195 -18.21 -3.57 20.41
CA LEU A 195 -17.26 -4.21 19.49
C LEU A 195 -17.18 -3.41 18.18
N VAL A 196 -16.00 -2.91 17.82
CA VAL A 196 -15.75 -2.21 16.56
C VAL A 196 -14.87 -3.05 15.66
N VAL A 197 -15.47 -3.60 14.60
CA VAL A 197 -14.75 -4.26 13.52
C VAL A 197 -14.38 -3.20 12.48
N GLY A 198 -13.11 -3.17 12.08
CA GLY A 198 -12.62 -2.16 11.14
C GLY A 198 -12.04 -2.74 9.87
N HIS A 199 -12.11 -1.97 8.79
CA HIS A 199 -11.41 -2.24 7.54
C HIS A 199 -10.92 -0.92 6.92
N VAL A 200 -9.70 -0.94 6.39
CA VAL A 200 -9.12 0.18 5.65
C VAL A 200 -8.76 -0.28 4.25
N GLY A 201 -9.40 0.32 3.26
CA GLY A 201 -9.13 -0.06 1.87
C GLY A 201 -10.06 0.62 0.86
N ARG A 202 -9.58 0.70 -0.38
CA ARG A 202 -10.38 1.22 -1.49
C ARG A 202 -11.54 0.27 -1.80
N PHE A 203 -12.74 0.81 -2.02
CA PHE A 203 -13.93 0.03 -2.41
C PHE A 203 -13.79 -0.51 -3.84
N GLN A 204 -13.07 -1.61 -3.96
CA GLN A 204 -12.79 -2.32 -5.21
C GLN A 204 -12.82 -3.84 -5.00
N VAL A 205 -12.95 -4.59 -6.09
CA VAL A 205 -13.09 -6.06 -6.05
C VAL A 205 -12.02 -6.75 -5.19
N GLN A 206 -10.77 -6.30 -5.30
CA GLN A 206 -9.63 -6.86 -4.57
C GLN A 206 -9.85 -6.90 -3.05
N LYS A 207 -10.43 -5.86 -2.45
CA LYS A 207 -10.64 -5.72 -1.00
C LYS A 207 -11.83 -6.51 -0.46
N ASN A 208 -12.70 -7.05 -1.35
CA ASN A 208 -13.77 -7.99 -1.02
C ASN A 208 -14.75 -7.48 0.06
N HIS A 209 -15.19 -6.22 -0.08
CA HIS A 209 -16.14 -5.62 0.86
C HIS A 209 -17.46 -6.41 0.96
N GLU A 210 -17.85 -7.15 -0.08
CA GLU A 210 -19.00 -8.05 -0.04
C GLU A 210 -18.86 -9.14 1.04
N ALA A 211 -17.67 -9.72 1.19
CA ALA A 211 -17.40 -10.67 2.27
C ALA A 211 -17.45 -9.97 3.63
N ILE A 212 -16.93 -8.74 3.74
CA ILE A 212 -16.98 -7.96 4.99
C ILE A 212 -18.44 -7.77 5.45
N ILE A 213 -19.34 -7.39 4.54
CA ILE A 213 -20.77 -7.22 4.85
C ILE A 213 -21.39 -8.55 5.34
N ARG A 214 -21.11 -9.66 4.66
CA ARG A 214 -21.64 -10.97 5.07
C ARG A 214 -21.10 -11.42 6.43
N ILE A 215 -19.83 -11.23 6.68
CA ILE A 215 -19.18 -11.56 7.96
C ILE A 215 -19.75 -10.69 9.08
N PHE A 216 -19.84 -9.37 8.85
CA PHE A 216 -20.33 -8.45 9.86
C PHE A 216 -21.80 -8.70 10.21
N ARG A 217 -22.61 -9.13 9.26
CA ARG A 217 -23.99 -9.56 9.56
C ARG A 217 -24.03 -10.69 10.61
N GLU A 218 -23.16 -11.68 10.49
CA GLU A 218 -23.09 -12.80 11.47
C GLU A 218 -22.57 -12.32 12.82
N ILE A 219 -21.67 -11.32 12.85
CA ILE A 219 -21.22 -10.68 14.09
C ILE A 219 -22.37 -9.94 14.74
N HIS A 220 -23.08 -9.10 13.98
CA HIS A 220 -24.21 -8.28 14.49
C HIS A 220 -25.36 -9.13 15.04
N LEU A 221 -25.61 -10.32 14.48
CA LEU A 221 -26.62 -11.24 15.02
C LEU A 221 -26.32 -11.73 16.43
N LYS A 222 -25.05 -11.77 16.84
CA LYS A 222 -24.60 -12.18 18.17
C LYS A 222 -24.32 -10.99 19.10
N GLU A 223 -23.84 -9.88 18.52
CA GLU A 223 -23.51 -8.64 19.20
C GLU A 223 -24.26 -7.47 18.54
N PRO A 224 -25.51 -7.20 18.97
CA PRO A 224 -26.35 -6.18 18.34
C PRO A 224 -25.80 -4.76 18.44
N ASP A 225 -24.92 -4.50 19.41
CA ASP A 225 -24.24 -3.21 19.57
C ASP A 225 -22.94 -3.09 18.79
N ALA A 226 -22.49 -4.15 18.12
CA ALA A 226 -21.31 -4.09 17.28
C ALA A 226 -21.43 -3.05 16.17
N ARG A 227 -20.30 -2.44 15.80
CA ARG A 227 -20.19 -1.48 14.70
C ARG A 227 -19.13 -1.94 13.69
N LEU A 228 -19.40 -1.67 12.42
CA LEU A 228 -18.43 -1.84 11.35
C LEU A 228 -17.94 -0.47 10.89
N CYS A 229 -16.62 -0.22 10.95
CA CYS A 229 -15.99 1.00 10.48
C CYS A 229 -15.25 0.72 9.16
N LEU A 230 -15.72 1.30 8.06
CA LEU A 230 -15.14 1.16 6.72
C LEU A 230 -14.48 2.47 6.30
N ILE A 231 -13.14 2.45 6.20
CA ILE A 231 -12.33 3.61 5.83
C ILE A 231 -11.87 3.45 4.38
N GLY A 232 -12.20 4.44 3.56
CA GLY A 232 -11.84 4.48 2.14
C GLY A 232 -12.98 4.93 1.26
N ASP A 233 -12.69 4.95 -0.05
CA ASP A 233 -13.66 5.27 -1.10
C ASP A 233 -13.37 4.40 -2.33
N GLY A 234 -14.26 4.38 -3.32
CA GLY A 234 -14.06 3.64 -4.55
C GLY A 234 -15.36 3.30 -5.28
N GLU A 235 -15.18 2.71 -6.45
CA GLU A 235 -16.24 2.45 -7.42
C GLU A 235 -17.36 1.51 -6.94
N LEU A 236 -17.08 0.67 -5.93
CA LEU A 236 -18.07 -0.28 -5.40
C LEU A 236 -18.82 0.24 -4.16
N LYS A 237 -18.56 1.45 -3.67
CA LYS A 237 -19.12 1.96 -2.41
C LYS A 237 -20.64 1.95 -2.39
N GLU A 238 -21.28 2.45 -3.43
CA GLU A 238 -22.74 2.48 -3.52
C GLU A 238 -23.34 1.07 -3.54
N GLN A 239 -22.72 0.14 -4.27
CA GLN A 239 -23.12 -1.27 -4.31
C GLN A 239 -23.02 -1.90 -2.90
N ILE A 240 -21.96 -1.64 -2.16
CA ILE A 240 -21.76 -2.17 -0.81
C ILE A 240 -22.78 -1.57 0.19
N GLN A 241 -23.11 -0.29 0.06
CA GLN A 241 -24.17 0.33 0.87
C GLN A 241 -25.54 -0.32 0.59
N GLU A 242 -25.86 -0.59 -0.67
CA GLU A 242 -27.12 -1.27 -1.02
C GLU A 242 -27.15 -2.72 -0.51
N GLN A 243 -26.02 -3.44 -0.53
CA GLN A 243 -25.92 -4.78 0.06
C GLN A 243 -26.11 -4.74 1.59
N ALA A 244 -25.51 -3.76 2.28
CA ALA A 244 -25.69 -3.55 3.70
C ALA A 244 -27.17 -3.26 4.07
N LYS A 245 -27.85 -2.45 3.26
CA LYS A 245 -29.27 -2.15 3.40
C LYS A 245 -30.14 -3.41 3.25
N LYS A 246 -29.90 -4.22 2.21
CA LYS A 246 -30.60 -5.50 2.01
C LYS A 246 -30.33 -6.50 3.14
N ALA A 247 -29.16 -6.46 3.74
CA ALA A 247 -28.79 -7.27 4.88
C ALA A 247 -29.40 -6.77 6.22
N GLY A 248 -30.02 -5.56 6.24
CA GLY A 248 -30.61 -4.97 7.44
C GLY A 248 -29.62 -4.44 8.47
N ILE A 249 -28.39 -4.10 8.04
CA ILE A 249 -27.28 -3.69 8.93
C ILE A 249 -26.67 -2.34 8.54
N LEU A 250 -27.29 -1.59 7.62
CA LEU A 250 -26.72 -0.33 7.13
C LEU A 250 -26.49 0.70 8.25
N ASP A 251 -27.41 0.77 9.22
CA ASP A 251 -27.36 1.66 10.39
C ASP A 251 -26.26 1.30 11.40
N LYS A 252 -25.65 0.12 11.25
CA LYS A 252 -24.54 -0.38 12.07
C LYS A 252 -23.17 -0.17 11.42
N ILE A 253 -23.15 0.38 10.19
CA ILE A 253 -21.93 0.55 9.40
C ILE A 253 -21.60 2.04 9.25
N ILE A 254 -20.37 2.39 9.58
CA ILE A 254 -19.85 3.75 9.46
C ILE A 254 -18.93 3.80 8.22
N PHE A 255 -19.33 4.58 7.23
CA PHE A 255 -18.56 4.87 6.04
C PHE A 255 -17.86 6.22 6.20
N THR A 256 -16.59 6.22 6.59
CA THR A 256 -15.86 7.48 6.89
C THR A 256 -15.41 8.24 5.65
N GLY A 257 -15.35 7.58 4.48
CA GLY A 257 -14.60 8.09 3.34
C GLY A 257 -13.08 7.94 3.53
N VAL A 258 -12.32 8.67 2.74
CA VAL A 258 -10.84 8.71 2.87
C VAL A 258 -10.46 9.55 4.08
N CYS A 259 -9.70 8.96 5.00
CA CYS A 259 -9.20 9.63 6.21
C CYS A 259 -7.69 9.84 6.09
N PRO A 260 -7.17 11.04 6.36
CA PRO A 260 -5.73 11.30 6.39
C PRO A 260 -5.06 10.80 7.69
N ASP A 261 -5.82 10.60 8.75
CA ASP A 261 -5.44 10.24 10.11
C ASP A 261 -5.89 8.81 10.48
N VAL A 262 -5.62 7.84 9.60
CA VAL A 262 -6.03 6.42 9.75
C VAL A 262 -5.58 5.83 11.09
N GLU A 263 -4.42 6.21 11.60
CA GLU A 263 -3.85 5.76 12.88
C GLU A 263 -4.79 6.02 14.06
N ARG A 264 -5.56 7.10 14.03
CA ARG A 264 -6.53 7.42 15.08
C ARG A 264 -7.72 6.47 15.04
N TYR A 265 -8.18 6.16 13.82
CA TYR A 265 -9.31 5.22 13.62
C TYR A 265 -8.92 3.78 13.94
N LEU A 266 -7.66 3.36 13.67
CA LEU A 266 -7.17 2.05 14.08
C LEU A 266 -7.20 1.88 15.61
N SER A 267 -6.92 2.95 16.37
CA SER A 267 -7.05 2.93 17.83
C SER A 267 -8.50 2.77 18.30
N ALA A 268 -9.49 3.23 17.52
CA ALA A 268 -10.91 3.08 17.82
C ALA A 268 -11.50 1.69 17.55
N MET A 269 -10.82 0.86 16.73
CA MET A 269 -11.23 -0.50 16.36
C MET A 269 -10.82 -1.50 17.44
N ASP A 270 -11.45 -2.67 17.47
CA ASP A 270 -11.08 -3.81 18.32
C ASP A 270 -10.50 -4.96 17.49
N VAL A 271 -10.99 -5.16 16.27
CA VAL A 271 -10.49 -6.18 15.33
C VAL A 271 -10.41 -5.60 13.92
N PHE A 272 -9.28 -5.82 13.26
CA PHE A 272 -9.10 -5.48 11.84
C PHE A 272 -9.50 -6.67 10.96
N LEU A 273 -10.50 -6.50 10.11
CA LEU A 273 -11.02 -7.52 9.21
C LEU A 273 -10.53 -7.29 7.78
N PHE A 274 -9.77 -8.25 7.21
CA PHE A 274 -9.10 -8.06 5.94
C PHE A 274 -9.23 -9.28 5.00
N PRO A 275 -10.45 -9.56 4.45
CA PRO A 275 -10.73 -10.71 3.60
C PRO A 275 -10.38 -10.46 2.12
N SER A 276 -9.29 -9.74 1.85
CA SER A 276 -8.85 -9.41 0.48
C SER A 276 -8.62 -10.67 -0.36
N LEU A 277 -8.99 -10.60 -1.63
CA LEU A 277 -8.82 -11.71 -2.58
C LEU A 277 -7.37 -11.96 -2.94
N PHE A 278 -6.56 -10.91 -2.98
CA PHE A 278 -5.12 -10.96 -3.22
C PHE A 278 -4.48 -9.64 -2.77
N GLU A 279 -3.24 -9.72 -2.25
CA GLU A 279 -2.41 -8.56 -1.91
C GLU A 279 -0.95 -8.85 -2.26
N GLY A 280 -0.19 -7.79 -2.47
CA GLY A 280 1.27 -7.86 -2.40
C GLY A 280 1.71 -7.82 -0.94
N LEU A 281 2.18 -6.67 -0.49
CA LEU A 281 2.45 -6.39 0.93
C LEU A 281 1.59 -5.18 1.35
N PRO A 282 0.42 -5.40 1.97
CA PRO A 282 -0.55 -4.33 2.21
C PRO A 282 -0.13 -3.44 3.39
N PHE A 283 0.07 -2.15 3.14
CA PHE A 283 0.37 -1.14 4.17
C PHE A 283 -0.64 -1.16 5.32
N THR A 284 -1.92 -1.21 5.00
CA THR A 284 -2.99 -1.15 6.01
C THR A 284 -2.95 -2.30 7.01
N LEU A 285 -2.43 -3.47 6.61
CA LEU A 285 -2.21 -4.59 7.53
C LEU A 285 -0.97 -4.35 8.41
N LEU A 286 0.09 -3.75 7.88
CA LEU A 286 1.26 -3.36 8.67
C LEU A 286 0.88 -2.27 9.69
N GLU A 287 0.10 -1.28 9.27
CA GLU A 287 -0.43 -0.20 10.11
C GLU A 287 -1.31 -0.74 11.25
N ALA A 288 -2.21 -1.69 10.96
CA ALA A 288 -3.02 -2.35 11.98
C ALA A 288 -2.16 -3.15 12.96
N GLN A 289 -1.15 -3.87 12.49
CA GLN A 289 -0.23 -4.62 13.35
C GLN A 289 0.67 -3.68 14.18
N ALA A 290 1.10 -2.52 13.64
CA ALA A 290 1.81 -1.49 14.38
C ALA A 290 0.97 -0.92 15.54
N ASN A 291 -0.35 -0.87 15.33
CA ASN A 291 -1.29 -0.47 16.38
C ASN A 291 -1.53 -1.57 17.44
N GLY A 292 -0.90 -2.74 17.28
CA GLY A 292 -1.18 -3.91 18.11
C GLY A 292 -2.57 -4.52 17.88
N LEU A 293 -3.31 -4.05 16.88
CA LEU A 293 -4.70 -4.42 16.64
C LEU A 293 -4.81 -5.87 16.18
N PRO A 294 -5.67 -6.71 16.81
CA PRO A 294 -5.95 -8.05 16.36
C PRO A 294 -6.47 -8.07 14.92
N CYS A 295 -5.92 -8.95 14.08
CA CYS A 295 -6.23 -9.00 12.65
C CYS A 295 -6.79 -10.36 12.24
N VAL A 296 -7.91 -10.36 11.52
CA VAL A 296 -8.46 -11.54 10.85
C VAL A 296 -8.36 -11.31 9.34
N ILE A 297 -7.52 -12.11 8.69
CA ILE A 297 -7.13 -11.88 7.29
C ILE A 297 -7.38 -13.12 6.43
N SER A 298 -7.43 -12.94 5.10
CA SER A 298 -7.56 -14.09 4.21
C SER A 298 -6.24 -14.89 4.13
N ASP A 299 -6.35 -16.19 3.85
CA ASP A 299 -5.24 -17.10 3.59
C ASP A 299 -4.45 -16.74 2.31
N GLN A 300 -5.00 -15.87 1.46
CA GLN A 300 -4.36 -15.37 0.23
C GLN A 300 -3.31 -14.29 0.50
N ILE A 301 -3.25 -13.76 1.73
CA ILE A 301 -2.23 -12.77 2.12
C ILE A 301 -0.90 -13.48 2.36
N THR A 302 0.17 -12.92 1.77
CA THR A 302 1.53 -13.46 1.94
C THR A 302 1.93 -13.58 3.41
N GLY A 303 2.73 -14.61 3.73
CA GLY A 303 3.31 -14.78 5.08
C GLY A 303 4.22 -13.63 5.49
N GLU A 304 4.87 -12.97 4.54
CA GLU A 304 5.73 -11.80 4.77
C GLU A 304 5.00 -10.64 5.47
N ALA A 305 3.68 -10.53 5.28
CA ALA A 305 2.86 -9.49 5.89
C ALA A 305 2.36 -9.84 7.31
N VAL A 306 2.65 -11.04 7.81
CA VAL A 306 2.21 -11.52 9.14
C VAL A 306 3.38 -11.51 10.10
N LEU A 307 3.39 -10.58 11.03
CA LEU A 307 4.52 -10.35 11.94
C LEU A 307 4.39 -11.13 13.25
N SER A 308 3.16 -11.46 13.62
CA SER A 308 2.87 -12.26 14.81
C SER A 308 1.66 -13.14 14.59
N GLN A 309 1.78 -14.43 14.93
CA GLN A 309 0.64 -15.35 14.91
C GLN A 309 -0.28 -15.15 16.14
N GLU A 310 0.16 -14.40 17.14
CA GLU A 310 -0.64 -14.12 18.34
C GLU A 310 -1.77 -13.13 18.05
N ASN A 311 -1.51 -12.12 17.20
CA ASN A 311 -2.52 -11.12 16.86
C ASN A 311 -2.96 -11.14 15.39
N VAL A 312 -2.57 -12.14 14.61
CA VAL A 312 -3.03 -12.33 13.23
C VAL A 312 -3.53 -13.76 13.01
N THR A 313 -4.79 -13.88 12.65
CA THR A 313 -5.40 -15.18 12.28
C THR A 313 -5.73 -15.19 10.79
N LYS A 314 -5.28 -16.23 10.08
CA LYS A 314 -5.65 -16.48 8.68
C LYS A 314 -6.89 -17.35 8.59
N VAL A 315 -7.83 -16.95 7.74
CA VAL A 315 -9.07 -17.69 7.45
C VAL A 315 -9.19 -17.88 5.94
N SER A 316 -9.57 -19.06 5.49
CA SER A 316 -9.76 -19.32 4.06
C SER A 316 -10.95 -18.53 3.51
N LEU A 317 -10.79 -18.01 2.29
CA LEU A 317 -11.90 -17.36 1.57
C LEU A 317 -13.06 -18.32 1.24
N THR A 318 -12.83 -19.63 1.32
CA THR A 318 -13.86 -20.65 1.12
C THR A 318 -14.67 -20.95 2.38
N GLU A 319 -14.21 -20.48 3.55
CA GLU A 319 -14.93 -20.64 4.80
C GLU A 319 -16.21 -19.79 4.84
N SER A 320 -17.18 -20.24 5.63
CA SER A 320 -18.44 -19.54 5.81
C SER A 320 -18.26 -18.20 6.54
N PRO A 321 -19.17 -17.24 6.34
CA PRO A 321 -19.16 -15.98 7.13
C PRO A 321 -19.22 -16.24 8.64
N GLN A 322 -19.85 -17.33 9.09
CA GLN A 322 -19.94 -17.73 10.49
C GLN A 322 -18.56 -18.12 11.06
N GLU A 323 -17.72 -18.83 10.30
CA GLU A 323 -16.37 -19.21 10.72
C GLU A 323 -15.46 -17.97 10.80
N TRP A 324 -15.59 -17.03 9.85
CA TRP A 324 -14.93 -15.74 9.92
C TRP A 324 -15.35 -14.94 11.18
N ALA A 325 -16.66 -14.89 11.47
CA ALA A 325 -17.19 -14.22 12.66
C ALA A 325 -16.66 -14.85 13.96
N LYS A 326 -16.58 -16.19 14.05
CA LYS A 326 -15.95 -16.88 15.20
C LYS A 326 -14.49 -16.45 15.39
N SER A 327 -13.75 -16.34 14.28
CA SER A 327 -12.36 -15.87 14.31
C SER A 327 -12.25 -14.43 14.80
N VAL A 328 -13.19 -13.54 14.41
CA VAL A 328 -13.26 -12.18 14.91
C VAL A 328 -13.48 -12.15 16.42
N PHE A 329 -14.44 -12.93 16.96
CA PHE A 329 -14.68 -13.00 18.40
C PHE A 329 -13.46 -13.51 19.16
N LYS A 330 -12.83 -14.59 18.67
CA LYS A 330 -11.62 -15.13 19.27
C LYS A 330 -10.48 -14.10 19.33
N MET A 331 -10.30 -13.35 18.26
CA MET A 331 -9.25 -12.33 18.20
C MET A 331 -9.59 -11.12 19.08
N ASN A 332 -10.87 -10.75 19.20
CA ASN A 332 -11.31 -9.72 20.14
C ASN A 332 -11.04 -10.12 21.60
N GLU A 333 -11.28 -11.38 21.98
CA GLU A 333 -10.98 -11.91 23.33
C GLU A 333 -9.48 -11.93 23.62
N ALA A 334 -8.63 -12.20 22.63
CA ALA A 334 -7.17 -12.15 22.77
C ALA A 334 -6.66 -10.70 23.02
N GLY A 335 -7.38 -9.70 22.51
CA GLY A 335 -7.07 -8.29 22.68
C GLY A 335 -5.84 -7.82 21.92
N ARG A 336 -5.46 -6.57 22.14
CA ARG A 336 -4.29 -5.95 21.52
C ARG A 336 -3.00 -6.46 22.13
N ILE A 337 -1.97 -6.59 21.31
CA ILE A 337 -0.61 -6.71 21.83
C ILE A 337 -0.09 -5.31 22.22
N ASP A 338 0.89 -5.29 23.12
CA ASP A 338 1.54 -4.06 23.55
C ASP A 338 2.15 -3.30 22.36
N GLY A 339 2.01 -1.97 22.37
CA GLY A 339 2.45 -1.12 21.25
C GLY A 339 3.97 -1.10 21.05
N GLU A 340 4.76 -1.16 22.12
CA GLU A 340 6.22 -1.23 22.02
C GLU A 340 6.65 -2.58 21.44
N GLU A 341 5.98 -3.66 21.83
CA GLU A 341 6.21 -4.98 21.27
C GLU A 341 5.83 -5.04 19.79
N ALA A 342 4.68 -4.45 19.41
CA ALA A 342 4.26 -4.35 18.03
C ALA A 342 5.30 -3.61 17.17
N ALA A 343 5.78 -2.45 17.62
CA ALA A 343 6.81 -1.67 16.94
C ALA A 343 8.14 -2.45 16.81
N ARG A 344 8.58 -3.12 17.88
CA ARG A 344 9.80 -3.96 17.84
C ARG A 344 9.70 -5.09 16.81
N ARG A 345 8.53 -5.76 16.72
CA ARG A 345 8.30 -6.84 15.74
C ARG A 345 8.33 -6.32 14.31
N LEU A 346 7.76 -5.13 14.05
CA LEU A 346 7.83 -4.50 12.73
C LEU A 346 9.26 -4.14 12.35
N ALA A 347 10.02 -3.51 13.25
CA ALA A 347 11.42 -3.16 13.01
C ALA A 347 12.26 -4.41 12.73
N ALA A 348 12.13 -5.45 13.55
CA ALA A 348 12.84 -6.72 13.37
C ALA A 348 12.51 -7.41 12.03
N ALA A 349 11.29 -7.20 11.51
CA ALA A 349 10.86 -7.72 10.21
C ALA A 349 11.26 -6.81 9.02
N GLY A 350 11.93 -5.67 9.27
CA GLY A 350 12.36 -4.73 8.22
C GLY A 350 11.23 -3.83 7.70
N PHE A 351 10.30 -3.44 8.55
CA PHE A 351 9.20 -2.54 8.17
C PHE A 351 9.25 -1.18 8.87
N ASP A 352 10.32 -0.88 9.57
CA ASP A 352 10.55 0.46 10.12
C ASP A 352 11.17 1.38 9.07
N ILE A 353 10.50 2.54 8.82
CA ILE A 353 10.92 3.46 7.75
C ILE A 353 12.27 4.11 8.03
N HIS A 354 12.63 4.36 9.29
CA HIS A 354 13.89 5.01 9.62
C HIS A 354 15.07 4.14 9.24
N GLU A 355 15.01 2.83 9.53
CA GLU A 355 16.04 1.87 9.15
C GLU A 355 16.03 1.59 7.64
N GLU A 356 14.85 1.35 7.07
CA GLU A 356 14.73 0.97 5.66
C GLU A 356 15.09 2.11 4.70
N ALA A 357 14.86 3.38 5.08
CA ALA A 357 15.28 4.53 4.31
C ALA A 357 16.82 4.64 4.25
N GLN A 358 17.55 4.30 5.32
CA GLN A 358 19.01 4.25 5.30
C GLN A 358 19.53 3.16 4.35
N LYS A 359 18.88 1.99 4.38
CA LYS A 359 19.21 0.89 3.45
C LYS A 359 18.97 1.31 1.99
N LEU A 360 17.84 1.97 1.71
CA LEU A 360 17.53 2.47 0.36
C LEU A 360 18.52 3.57 -0.07
N LEU A 361 18.88 4.47 0.83
CA LEU A 361 19.88 5.51 0.55
C LEU A 361 21.23 4.90 0.19
N ALA A 362 21.69 3.90 0.93
CA ALA A 362 22.90 3.17 0.63
C ALA A 362 22.85 2.42 -0.72
N LEU A 363 21.65 1.94 -1.12
CA LEU A 363 21.43 1.34 -2.45
C LEU A 363 21.48 2.39 -3.57
N TYR A 364 21.06 3.63 -3.33
CA TYR A 364 21.19 4.73 -4.27
C TYR A 364 22.65 5.18 -4.47
N ASP A 365 23.49 5.06 -3.44
CA ASP A 365 24.91 5.49 -3.50
C ASP A 365 25.82 4.45 -4.16
N ARG A 366 25.56 3.15 -4.01
CA ARG A 366 26.32 2.04 -4.64
C ARG A 366 26.17 2.05 -6.16
#